data_ecb0bad635394080b61b42ffa237c312
#
_entry.id   ecb0bad635394080b61b42ffa237c312
#
_cell.length_a   1.000
_cell.length_b   1.000
_cell.length_c   1.000
_cell.angle_alpha   90.00
_cell.angle_beta   90.00
_cell.angle_gamma   90.00
#
_symmetry.space_group_name_H-M   'P 1'
#
loop_
_entity.id
_entity.type
_entity.pdbx_description
1 polymer ?
#
loop_
_entity_poly.entity_id
_entity_poly.type
_entity_poly.pdbx_seq_one_letter_code
_entity_poly.pdbx_strand_id
1 'polypeptide(L)'
;MKLKIGDQIPSFSLKDQKGNIRASNNLKKSLVLFFYPKDDTPGCTIEACGFRDKYDLFKILGAEVWGISNGSIKSHLGFANKNKLQYPLLCDQNNILRNQFGVPKKLGFIEGRVTYIINSEGVIKHIFEDLLNGCLLYTSPSPRD
;
A
#
# COMPACT_ATOMS: atom_id res chain seq x y z
N MET A 1 8.33 15.49 -5.87
CA MET A 1 9.10 15.40 -4.63
C MET A 1 8.92 14.02 -4.01
N LYS A 2 9.97 13.43 -3.50
CA LYS A 2 9.91 12.08 -2.93
C LYS A 2 9.79 12.17 -1.40
N LEU A 3 8.77 11.53 -0.84
CA LEU A 3 8.57 11.51 0.61
C LEU A 3 9.60 10.64 1.29
N LYS A 4 9.96 11.02 2.51
CA LYS A 4 11.00 10.38 3.30
C LYS A 4 10.47 10.00 4.68
N ILE A 5 11.21 9.16 5.38
CA ILE A 5 10.92 8.83 6.78
C ILE A 5 10.87 10.13 7.59
N GLY A 6 9.82 10.28 8.38
CA GLY A 6 9.58 11.47 9.18
C GLY A 6 8.63 12.47 8.52
N ASP A 7 8.35 12.32 7.23
CA ASP A 7 7.44 13.24 6.53
C ASP A 7 5.99 12.91 6.87
N GLN A 8 5.16 13.95 6.86
CA GLN A 8 3.71 13.81 6.95
C GLN A 8 3.19 13.45 5.56
N ILE A 9 2.35 12.43 5.46
CA ILE A 9 1.77 12.06 4.17
C ILE A 9 0.76 13.13 3.72
N PRO A 10 0.59 13.30 2.39
CA PRO A 10 -0.46 14.20 1.91
C PRO A 10 -1.84 13.68 2.30
N SER A 11 -2.76 14.60 2.50
CA SER A 11 -4.14 14.26 2.76
C SER A 11 -4.76 13.68 1.51
N PHE A 12 -5.44 12.55 1.62
CA PHE A 12 -6.10 11.94 0.47
C PHE A 12 -7.38 11.23 0.86
N SER A 13 -8.22 11.01 -0.13
CA SER A 13 -9.48 10.28 0.01
C SER A 13 -9.71 9.53 -1.30
N LEU A 14 -9.70 8.22 -1.27
CA LEU A 14 -9.81 7.38 -2.45
C LEU A 14 -10.81 6.26 -2.20
N LYS A 15 -11.48 5.82 -3.27
CA LYS A 15 -12.40 4.68 -3.18
C LYS A 15 -11.64 3.37 -3.25
N ASP A 16 -12.10 2.39 -2.48
CA ASP A 16 -11.56 1.04 -2.56
C ASP A 16 -12.38 0.20 -3.55
N GLN A 17 -12.05 -1.10 -3.65
CA GLN A 17 -12.70 -2.02 -4.60
C GLN A 17 -14.19 -2.25 -4.33
N LYS A 18 -14.68 -1.84 -3.18
CA LYS A 18 -16.11 -1.96 -2.84
C LYS A 18 -16.82 -0.62 -2.95
N GLY A 19 -16.11 0.41 -3.40
CA GLY A 19 -16.65 1.77 -3.52
C GLY A 19 -16.66 2.55 -2.22
N ASN A 20 -16.12 2.00 -1.14
CA ASN A 20 -16.02 2.71 0.13
C ASN A 20 -14.86 3.70 0.10
N ILE A 21 -15.04 4.84 0.75
CA ILE A 21 -14.00 5.86 0.79
C ILE A 21 -13.02 5.57 1.93
N ARG A 22 -11.72 5.60 1.59
CA ARG A 22 -10.63 5.47 2.55
C ARG A 22 -9.86 6.79 2.57
N ALA A 23 -9.80 7.40 3.73
CA ALA A 23 -9.20 8.73 3.86
C ALA A 23 -8.05 8.70 4.85
N SER A 24 -6.99 9.44 4.53
CA SER A 24 -5.79 9.48 5.36
C SER A 24 -6.00 10.24 6.67
N ASN A 25 -6.97 11.13 6.73
CA ASN A 25 -7.21 11.93 7.93
C ASN A 25 -8.03 11.20 9.00
N ASN A 26 -8.46 9.98 8.72
CA ASN A 26 -9.24 9.18 9.67
C ASN A 26 -8.48 7.97 10.20
N LEU A 27 -7.16 7.98 10.11
CA LEU A 27 -6.35 6.87 10.60
C LEU A 27 -6.43 6.79 12.12
N LYS A 28 -6.78 5.62 12.63
CA LYS A 28 -6.82 5.33 14.06
C LYS A 28 -5.77 4.31 14.45
N LYS A 29 -5.12 3.74 13.47
CA LYS A 29 -4.10 2.71 13.63
C LYS A 29 -2.95 3.02 12.70
N SER A 30 -1.84 2.34 12.90
CA SER A 30 -0.76 2.36 11.93
C SER A 30 -1.24 1.79 10.61
N LEU A 31 -0.64 2.24 9.52
CA LEU A 31 -1.04 1.84 8.18
C LEU A 31 0.15 1.32 7.40
N VAL A 32 -0.01 0.14 6.81
CA VAL A 32 0.91 -0.39 5.80
C VAL A 32 0.28 -0.03 4.45
N LEU A 33 0.88 0.92 3.75
CA LEU A 33 0.38 1.38 2.46
C LEU A 33 1.36 0.96 1.39
N PHE A 34 0.95 0.06 0.49
CA PHE A 34 1.85 -0.38 -0.57
C PHE A 34 1.34 0.04 -1.94
N PHE A 35 2.22 0.75 -2.67
CA PHE A 35 1.98 1.12 -4.06
C PHE A 35 2.49 -0.01 -4.94
N TYR A 36 1.64 -0.50 -5.85
CA TYR A 36 2.03 -1.54 -6.78
C TYR A 36 1.65 -1.12 -8.20
N PRO A 37 2.36 -1.63 -9.22
CA PRO A 37 2.16 -1.14 -10.59
C PRO A 37 0.80 -1.48 -11.19
N LYS A 38 0.32 -2.72 -11.06
CA LYS A 38 -0.87 -3.12 -11.79
C LYS A 38 -1.45 -4.43 -11.27
N ASP A 39 -2.79 -4.52 -11.24
CA ASP A 39 -3.49 -5.76 -10.88
C ASP A 39 -3.11 -6.89 -11.85
N ASP A 40 -3.15 -8.12 -11.34
CA ASP A 40 -2.98 -9.35 -12.13
C ASP A 40 -1.62 -9.54 -12.81
N THR A 41 -0.60 -8.79 -12.39
CA THR A 41 0.77 -9.07 -12.83
C THR A 41 1.42 -10.03 -11.83
N PRO A 42 2.39 -10.87 -12.25
CA PRO A 42 2.99 -11.86 -11.35
C PRO A 42 3.63 -11.25 -10.10
N GLY A 43 4.42 -10.19 -10.24
CA GLY A 43 5.06 -9.55 -9.10
C GLY A 43 4.07 -8.93 -8.14
N CYS A 44 3.03 -8.27 -8.68
CA CYS A 44 2.02 -7.63 -7.85
C CYS A 44 1.15 -8.67 -7.14
N THR A 45 0.89 -9.80 -7.80
CA THR A 45 0.14 -10.89 -7.18
C THR A 45 0.93 -11.49 -6.02
N ILE A 46 2.24 -11.70 -6.18
CA ILE A 46 3.10 -12.19 -5.10
C ILE A 46 3.07 -11.22 -3.91
N GLU A 47 3.23 -9.94 -4.18
CA GLU A 47 3.21 -8.91 -3.13
C GLU A 47 1.87 -8.88 -2.40
N ALA A 48 0.77 -8.84 -3.15
CA ALA A 48 -0.56 -8.75 -2.56
C ALA A 48 -0.90 -10.00 -1.73
N CYS A 49 -0.54 -11.18 -2.23
CA CYS A 49 -0.77 -12.42 -1.51
C CYS A 49 0.13 -12.54 -0.27
N GLY A 50 1.32 -11.97 -0.32
CA GLY A 50 2.20 -11.90 0.85
C GLY A 50 1.54 -11.11 1.98
N PHE A 51 0.96 -9.96 1.68
CA PHE A 51 0.22 -9.18 2.67
C PHE A 51 -1.05 -9.90 3.13
N ARG A 52 -1.74 -10.59 2.21
CA ARG A 52 -2.91 -11.39 2.57
C ARG A 52 -2.55 -12.44 3.63
N ASP A 53 -1.44 -13.16 3.41
CA ASP A 53 -1.03 -14.24 4.29
C ASP A 53 -0.59 -13.72 5.66
N LYS A 54 -0.13 -12.47 5.76
CA LYS A 54 0.30 -11.85 7.00
C LYS A 54 -0.74 -10.91 7.61
N TYR A 55 -1.92 -10.85 7.00
CA TYR A 55 -2.92 -9.86 7.37
C TYR A 55 -3.34 -9.94 8.84
N ASP A 56 -3.58 -11.15 9.35
CA ASP A 56 -3.99 -11.30 10.73
C ASP A 56 -2.90 -10.85 11.70
N LEU A 57 -1.65 -11.07 11.34
CA LEU A 57 -0.53 -10.61 12.16
C LEU A 57 -0.48 -9.09 12.20
N PHE A 58 -0.66 -8.42 11.05
CA PHE A 58 -0.69 -6.96 11.03
C PHE A 58 -1.83 -6.43 11.90
N LYS A 59 -2.98 -7.06 11.86
CA LYS A 59 -4.11 -6.66 12.70
C LYS A 59 -3.79 -6.81 14.18
N ILE A 60 -3.16 -7.91 14.56
CA ILE A 60 -2.76 -8.13 15.96
C ILE A 60 -1.78 -7.04 16.40
N LEU A 61 -0.90 -6.61 15.50
CA LEU A 61 0.08 -5.57 15.77
C LEU A 61 -0.50 -4.15 15.71
N GLY A 62 -1.81 -4.03 15.47
CA GLY A 62 -2.48 -2.73 15.44
C GLY A 62 -2.29 -1.96 14.14
N ALA A 63 -2.15 -2.66 13.02
CA ALA A 63 -1.95 -2.02 11.72
C ALA A 63 -3.03 -2.42 10.73
N GLU A 64 -3.39 -1.48 9.84
CA GLU A 64 -4.21 -1.78 8.67
C GLU A 64 -3.30 -1.93 7.46
N VAL A 65 -3.78 -2.62 6.44
CA VAL A 65 -3.06 -2.81 5.18
C VAL A 65 -3.92 -2.27 4.05
N TRP A 66 -3.39 -1.36 3.25
CA TRP A 66 -4.06 -0.84 2.06
C TRP A 66 -3.10 -0.97 0.88
N GLY A 67 -3.57 -1.59 -0.21
CA GLY A 67 -2.85 -1.55 -1.48
C GLY A 67 -3.37 -0.39 -2.31
N ILE A 68 -2.54 0.13 -3.20
CA ILE A 68 -2.94 1.26 -4.03
C ILE A 68 -2.28 1.18 -5.41
N SER A 69 -3.07 1.35 -6.45
CA SER A 69 -2.57 1.45 -7.81
C SER A 69 -3.60 2.14 -8.70
N ASN A 70 -3.21 2.38 -9.94
CA ASN A 70 -4.03 3.06 -10.94
C ASN A 70 -4.98 2.08 -11.63
N GLY A 71 -5.77 1.37 -10.88
CA GLY A 71 -6.78 0.47 -11.44
C GLY A 71 -8.17 0.99 -11.15
N SER A 72 -9.15 0.50 -11.90
CA SER A 72 -10.56 0.81 -11.66
C SER A 72 -11.08 0.01 -10.47
N ILE A 73 -12.22 0.42 -9.95
CA ILE A 73 -12.90 -0.35 -8.90
C ILE A 73 -13.14 -1.78 -9.37
N LYS A 74 -13.58 -1.95 -10.61
CA LYS A 74 -13.84 -3.26 -11.18
C LYS A 74 -12.59 -4.12 -11.25
N SER A 75 -11.48 -3.55 -11.71
CA SER A 75 -10.20 -4.26 -11.79
C SER A 75 -9.72 -4.69 -10.40
N HIS A 76 -9.76 -3.77 -9.45
CA HIS A 76 -9.36 -4.06 -8.07
C HIS A 76 -10.25 -5.11 -7.42
N LEU A 77 -11.56 -5.05 -7.68
CA LEU A 77 -12.49 -6.04 -7.13
C LEU A 77 -12.17 -7.43 -7.68
N GLY A 78 -11.94 -7.55 -8.99
CA GLY A 78 -11.56 -8.82 -9.60
C GLY A 78 -10.28 -9.38 -9.03
N PHE A 79 -9.26 -8.52 -8.86
CA PHE A 79 -7.97 -8.90 -8.29
C PHE A 79 -8.13 -9.37 -6.85
N ALA A 80 -8.89 -8.62 -6.05
CA ALA A 80 -9.12 -8.97 -4.65
C ALA A 80 -9.90 -10.29 -4.51
N ASN A 81 -10.93 -10.49 -5.33
CA ASN A 81 -11.72 -11.71 -5.27
C ASN A 81 -10.93 -12.92 -5.72
N LYS A 82 -10.18 -12.80 -6.81
CA LYS A 82 -9.38 -13.89 -7.35
C LYS A 82 -8.33 -14.36 -6.34
N ASN A 83 -7.74 -13.44 -5.61
CA ASN A 83 -6.66 -13.74 -4.67
C ASN A 83 -7.11 -13.74 -3.21
N LYS A 84 -8.40 -13.57 -2.95
CA LYS A 84 -9.00 -13.59 -1.60
C LYS A 84 -8.35 -12.57 -0.67
N LEU A 85 -8.16 -11.36 -1.17
CA LEU A 85 -7.57 -10.28 -0.39
C LEU A 85 -8.62 -9.71 0.58
N GLN A 86 -8.26 -9.59 1.85
CA GLN A 86 -9.17 -9.14 2.91
C GLN A 86 -9.12 -7.64 3.14
N TYR A 87 -8.14 -6.97 2.55
CA TYR A 87 -7.86 -5.57 2.81
C TYR A 87 -8.25 -4.69 1.61
N PRO A 88 -8.40 -3.38 1.83
CA PRO A 88 -8.77 -2.46 0.74
C PRO A 88 -7.68 -2.30 -0.30
N LEU A 89 -8.12 -2.19 -1.56
CA LEU A 89 -7.27 -1.79 -2.67
C LEU A 89 -7.80 -0.45 -3.18
N LEU A 90 -7.01 0.60 -3.05
CA LEU A 90 -7.42 1.96 -3.38
C LEU A 90 -7.21 2.25 -4.86
N CYS A 91 -8.15 2.99 -5.44
CA CYS A 91 -8.12 3.36 -6.85
C CYS A 91 -7.49 4.73 -7.01
N ASP A 92 -6.24 4.76 -7.41
CA ASP A 92 -5.48 6.01 -7.61
C ASP A 92 -5.49 6.39 -9.09
N GLN A 93 -6.61 6.92 -9.56
CA GLN A 93 -6.75 7.30 -10.97
C GLN A 93 -5.67 8.29 -11.38
N ASN A 94 -5.07 8.04 -12.53
CA ASN A 94 -4.02 8.87 -13.11
C ASN A 94 -2.78 8.99 -12.23
N ASN A 95 -2.59 8.07 -11.29
CA ASN A 95 -1.42 8.04 -10.42
C ASN A 95 -1.22 9.34 -9.63
N ILE A 96 -2.31 10.02 -9.29
CA ILE A 96 -2.22 11.32 -8.61
C ILE A 96 -1.51 11.18 -7.26
N LEU A 97 -1.95 10.23 -6.44
CA LEU A 97 -1.34 10.05 -5.13
C LEU A 97 0.06 9.46 -5.24
N ARG A 98 0.28 8.54 -6.17
CA ARG A 98 1.61 8.01 -6.46
C ARG A 98 2.60 9.14 -6.74
N ASN A 99 2.18 10.10 -7.54
CA ASN A 99 3.03 11.25 -7.87
C ASN A 99 3.25 12.17 -6.67
N GLN A 100 2.23 12.34 -5.82
CA GLN A 100 2.37 13.14 -4.61
C GLN A 100 3.36 12.51 -3.61
N PHE A 101 3.37 11.19 -3.52
CA PHE A 101 4.35 10.48 -2.69
C PHE A 101 5.74 10.47 -3.31
N GLY A 102 5.83 10.70 -4.61
CA GLY A 102 7.09 10.63 -5.33
C GLY A 102 7.60 9.22 -5.50
N VAL A 103 6.70 8.25 -5.69
CA VAL A 103 7.09 6.86 -5.91
C VAL A 103 7.88 6.76 -7.21
N PRO A 104 9.13 6.27 -7.17
CA PRO A 104 9.99 6.29 -8.37
C PRO A 104 9.53 5.29 -9.41
N LYS A 105 9.88 5.59 -10.66
CA LYS A 105 9.69 4.66 -11.77
C LYS A 105 10.99 3.90 -12.00
N LYS A 106 10.86 2.64 -12.36
CA LYS A 106 12.01 1.84 -12.77
C LYS A 106 12.28 2.07 -14.24
N LEU A 107 13.54 2.17 -14.60
CA LEU A 107 13.97 2.39 -15.98
C LEU A 107 13.31 3.61 -16.62
N GLY A 108 12.80 4.52 -15.81
CA GLY A 108 12.21 5.77 -16.25
C GLY A 108 10.78 5.68 -16.76
N PHE A 109 10.19 4.49 -16.91
CA PHE A 109 8.83 4.36 -17.46
C PHE A 109 7.98 3.27 -16.81
N ILE A 110 8.58 2.33 -16.07
CA ILE A 110 7.83 1.30 -15.37
C ILE A 110 7.55 1.80 -13.95
N GLU A 111 6.28 1.80 -13.54
CA GLU A 111 5.93 2.21 -12.19
C GLU A 111 6.56 1.28 -11.16
N GLY A 112 7.19 1.87 -10.15
CA GLY A 112 7.83 1.11 -9.11
C GLY A 112 6.86 0.67 -8.03
N ARG A 113 7.35 -0.15 -7.11
CA ARG A 113 6.59 -0.54 -5.93
C ARG A 113 7.30 -0.06 -4.68
N VAL A 114 6.56 0.58 -3.79
CA VAL A 114 7.09 1.08 -2.54
C VAL A 114 6.06 0.82 -1.45
N THR A 115 6.53 0.33 -0.31
CA THR A 115 5.68 0.10 0.85
C THR A 115 6.06 1.09 1.94
N TYR A 116 5.07 1.79 2.45
CA TYR A 116 5.25 2.76 3.53
C TYR A 116 4.61 2.24 4.80
N ILE A 117 5.33 2.37 5.92
CA ILE A 117 4.74 2.15 7.24
C ILE A 117 4.48 3.53 7.82
N ILE A 118 3.22 3.80 8.12
CA ILE A 118 2.73 5.13 8.51
C ILE A 118 2.05 4.99 9.87
N ASN A 119 2.33 5.90 10.79
CA ASN A 119 1.70 5.84 12.10
C ASN A 119 0.29 6.46 12.05
N SER A 120 -0.44 6.39 13.15
CA SER A 120 -1.82 6.89 13.21
C SER A 120 -1.92 8.40 13.01
N GLU A 121 -0.84 9.12 13.12
CA GLU A 121 -0.78 10.56 12.90
C GLU A 121 -0.39 10.92 11.47
N GLY A 122 -0.21 9.93 10.61
CA GLY A 122 0.13 10.15 9.21
C GLY A 122 1.61 10.41 8.95
N VAL A 123 2.49 10.05 9.88
CA VAL A 123 3.93 10.23 9.72
C VAL A 123 4.56 8.94 9.23
N ILE A 124 5.39 9.04 8.19
CA ILE A 124 6.10 7.89 7.64
C ILE A 124 7.18 7.43 8.60
N LYS A 125 7.12 6.17 9.00
CA LYS A 125 8.09 5.60 9.94
C LYS A 125 9.09 4.69 9.25
N HIS A 126 8.71 4.02 8.17
CA HIS A 126 9.59 3.13 7.39
C HIS A 126 9.18 3.17 5.94
N ILE A 127 10.15 2.94 5.05
CA ILE A 127 9.94 2.85 3.60
C ILE A 127 10.70 1.63 3.09
N PHE A 128 10.02 0.78 2.32
CA PHE A 128 10.63 -0.41 1.70
C PHE A 128 10.39 -0.33 0.19
N GLU A 129 11.46 -0.32 -0.59
CA GLU A 129 11.36 -0.30 -2.05
C GLU A 129 11.48 -1.72 -2.59
N ASP A 130 10.73 -2.03 -3.63
CA ASP A 130 10.77 -3.31 -4.35
C ASP A 130 10.45 -4.55 -3.49
N LEU A 131 9.73 -4.36 -2.40
CA LEU A 131 9.30 -5.46 -1.55
C LEU A 131 8.24 -6.29 -2.27
N LEU A 132 8.51 -7.58 -2.49
CA LEU A 132 7.58 -8.46 -3.21
C LEU A 132 6.64 -9.25 -2.31
N ASN A 133 6.96 -9.39 -1.03
CA ASN A 133 6.06 -10.09 -0.11
C ASN A 133 6.22 -9.53 1.29
N GLY A 134 5.24 -9.78 2.13
CA GLY A 134 5.22 -9.24 3.48
C GLY A 134 6.20 -9.86 4.44
N CYS A 135 6.91 -10.92 4.05
CA CYS A 135 7.83 -11.61 4.94
C CYS A 135 8.96 -10.71 5.43
N LEU A 136 9.49 -9.87 4.54
CA LEU A 136 10.57 -8.97 4.92
C LEU A 136 10.16 -7.95 5.97
N LEU A 137 8.90 -7.50 5.93
CA LEU A 137 8.38 -6.55 6.91
C LEU A 137 8.43 -7.06 8.34
N TYR A 138 8.23 -8.35 8.51
CA TYR A 138 8.15 -8.98 9.78
C TYR A 138 9.37 -9.72 10.25
N THR A 139 10.25 -10.07 9.34
CA THR A 139 11.54 -10.60 9.72
C THR A 139 12.57 -9.51 9.91
N SER A 140 12.26 -8.29 9.49
CA SER A 140 13.15 -7.16 9.66
C SER A 140 13.27 -6.80 11.14
N PRO A 141 14.46 -6.48 11.65
CA PRO A 141 14.59 -6.02 13.02
C PRO A 141 14.01 -4.65 13.26
N SER A 142 13.84 -3.86 12.22
CA SER A 142 13.44 -2.48 12.37
C SER A 142 12.01 -2.23 12.84
N PRO A 143 11.04 -3.12 12.70
CA PRO A 143 9.66 -2.80 13.12
C PRO A 143 9.52 -2.40 14.56
N ARG A 144 10.44 -2.80 15.40
CA ARG A 144 10.36 -2.44 16.81
C ARG A 144 11.12 -1.16 17.14
N ASP A 145 11.72 -0.59 16.18
CA ASP A 145 12.54 0.62 16.41
C ASP A 145 11.73 1.89 16.31
#